data_c11309d9dd2df55e4c4a21eb7f994677
#
_entry.id   c11309d9dd2df55e4c4a21eb7f994677
#
_cell.length_a   1.000
_cell.length_b   1.000
_cell.length_c   1.000
_cell.angle_alpha   90.00
_cell.angle_beta   90.00
_cell.angle_gamma   90.00
#
_symmetry.space_group_name_H-M   'P 1'
#
loop_
_entity.id
_entity.type
_entity.pdbx_description
1 polymer ?
#
loop_
_entity_poly.entity_id
_entity_poly.type
_entity_poly.pdbx_seq_one_letter_code
_entity_poly.pdbx_strand_id
1 'polypeptide(L)'
;LTSEILNSTLDEHRKIVEGWADRLVKRRLRFLRPLARADAWIDSLGQRGRAGALAQIGVVLALLGIVYGFLSDGFGFNKSGLVLVLSMMVGLAVILYLNYGGKALVIERFHHAPATVRAYGSAIILAALFVIASRWLNFHPGLLYGFVATTVILRPVNLTPRNQARMVLGPAFAVLAASLIAWALLDPLRAATTGADAFFPALAQAVLGIVFIGGLESLLFGLLPIKFMDGSKVMRWSRPVWALIYLVVVFLWVQLLLNRDEAYVDAFRQTGIVAVFVMLGFFMATTGVVWTYFWRRDRAEETAAGAKAADAAEAAIPASEIETE
;
A
#
# COMPACT_ATOMS: atom_id res chain seq x y z
N LEU A 1 5.78 -4.08 4.30
CA LEU A 1 5.88 -4.81 5.54
C LEU A 1 5.23 -4.08 6.68
N THR A 2 5.83 -2.99 7.03
CA THR A 2 5.41 -2.14 8.13
C THR A 2 4.05 -1.51 7.85
N SER A 3 3.70 -1.18 6.60
CA SER A 3 2.39 -0.62 6.27
C SER A 3 1.26 -1.66 6.30
N GLU A 4 1.52 -2.92 5.98
CA GLU A 4 0.50 -3.98 6.11
C GLU A 4 0.28 -4.38 7.58
N ILE A 5 1.35 -4.45 8.40
CA ILE A 5 1.18 -4.62 9.85
C ILE A 5 0.46 -3.41 10.41
N LEU A 6 0.88 -2.21 10.04
CA LEU A 6 0.24 -0.98 10.50
C LEU A 6 -1.24 -0.96 10.08
N ASN A 7 -1.55 -1.24 8.82
CA ASN A 7 -2.91 -1.24 8.32
C ASN A 7 -3.74 -2.40 8.89
N SER A 8 -3.19 -3.62 9.01
CA SER A 8 -3.94 -4.73 9.63
C SER A 8 -4.19 -4.48 11.11
N THR A 9 -3.19 -3.95 11.83
CA THR A 9 -3.35 -3.59 13.25
C THR A 9 -4.32 -2.40 13.41
N LEU A 10 -4.27 -1.43 12.51
CA LEU A 10 -5.20 -0.28 12.51
C LEU A 10 -6.63 -0.70 12.13
N ASP A 11 -6.81 -1.63 11.19
CA ASP A 11 -8.12 -2.16 10.81
C ASP A 11 -8.72 -3.03 11.91
N GLU A 12 -7.91 -3.87 12.55
CA GLU A 12 -8.33 -4.71 13.67
C GLU A 12 -8.76 -3.85 14.88
N HIS A 13 -8.07 -2.72 15.10
CA HIS A 13 -8.36 -1.78 16.19
C HIS A 13 -9.01 -0.48 15.73
N ARG A 14 -9.66 -0.49 14.56
CA ARG A 14 -10.23 0.69 13.90
C ARG A 14 -11.07 1.57 14.82
N LYS A 15 -11.98 0.98 15.62
CA LYS A 15 -12.83 1.71 16.58
C LYS A 15 -12.04 2.45 17.64
N ILE A 16 -10.90 1.92 18.03
CA ILE A 16 -10.03 2.51 19.06
C ILE A 16 -9.22 3.65 18.48
N VAL A 17 -8.68 3.43 17.28
CA VAL A 17 -7.92 4.45 16.54
C VAL A 17 -8.80 5.62 16.17
N GLU A 18 -10.04 5.37 15.70
CA GLU A 18 -11.04 6.41 15.45
C GLU A 18 -11.38 7.18 16.73
N GLY A 19 -11.53 6.49 17.86
CA GLY A 19 -11.76 7.14 19.17
C GLY A 19 -10.55 7.94 19.67
N TRP A 20 -9.33 7.61 19.27
CA TRP A 20 -8.14 8.39 19.56
C TRP A 20 -8.01 9.58 18.63
N ALA A 21 -8.17 9.36 17.33
CA ALA A 21 -8.17 10.41 16.34
C ALA A 21 -9.22 11.47 16.69
N ASP A 22 -10.42 11.05 17.07
CA ASP A 22 -11.50 11.94 17.54
C ASP A 22 -11.11 12.73 18.79
N ARG A 23 -10.46 12.10 19.77
CA ARG A 23 -9.99 12.77 21.01
C ARG A 23 -8.86 13.76 20.74
N LEU A 24 -7.88 13.40 19.91
CA LEU A 24 -6.77 14.26 19.50
C LEU A 24 -7.26 15.43 18.64
N VAL A 25 -8.15 15.17 17.69
CA VAL A 25 -8.73 16.16 16.79
C VAL A 25 -9.67 17.12 17.57
N LYS A 26 -10.48 16.60 18.50
CA LYS A 26 -11.36 17.42 19.33
C LYS A 26 -10.60 18.30 20.32
N ARG A 27 -9.48 17.82 20.88
CA ARG A 27 -8.82 18.47 22.01
C ARG A 27 -7.62 19.36 21.62
N ARG A 28 -6.86 19.02 20.56
CA ARG A 28 -5.62 19.78 20.21
C ARG A 28 -5.47 20.17 18.75
N LEU A 29 -6.14 19.51 17.82
CA LEU A 29 -5.87 19.64 16.39
C LEU A 29 -7.15 19.98 15.61
N ARG A 30 -7.81 21.08 15.98
CA ARG A 30 -9.03 21.57 15.30
C ARG A 30 -8.83 21.75 13.78
N PHE A 31 -7.61 22.01 13.34
CA PHE A 31 -7.25 22.14 11.92
C PHE A 31 -7.29 20.83 11.14
N LEU A 32 -7.23 19.65 11.82
CA LEU A 32 -7.35 18.34 11.14
C LEU A 32 -8.81 17.86 10.96
N ARG A 33 -9.79 18.58 11.51
CA ARG A 33 -11.21 18.24 11.32
C ARG A 33 -11.64 18.14 9.85
N PRO A 34 -11.20 19.05 8.93
CA PRO A 34 -11.54 18.91 7.52
C PRO A 34 -10.95 17.65 6.90
N LEU A 35 -9.74 17.23 7.31
CA LEU A 35 -9.10 15.98 6.81
C LEU A 35 -9.88 14.74 7.27
N ALA A 36 -10.29 14.68 8.54
CA ALA A 36 -11.10 13.57 9.05
C ALA A 36 -12.49 13.50 8.39
N ARG A 37 -13.08 14.65 8.03
CA ARG A 37 -14.33 14.68 7.26
C ARG A 37 -14.14 14.22 5.82
N ALA A 38 -13.04 14.62 5.20
CA ALA A 38 -12.69 14.19 3.84
C ALA A 38 -12.46 12.67 3.79
N ASP A 39 -11.75 12.11 4.78
CA ASP A 39 -11.52 10.67 4.90
C ASP A 39 -12.85 9.89 5.05
N ALA A 40 -13.71 10.33 5.98
CA ALA A 40 -15.03 9.74 6.17
C ALA A 40 -15.93 9.86 4.92
N TRP A 41 -15.82 10.95 4.17
CA TRP A 41 -16.53 11.13 2.92
C TRP A 41 -16.01 10.17 1.84
N ILE A 42 -14.68 10.05 1.68
CA ILE A 42 -14.04 9.10 0.77
C ILE A 42 -14.47 7.67 1.09
N ASP A 43 -14.45 7.27 2.35
CA ASP A 43 -14.89 5.95 2.79
C ASP A 43 -16.38 5.72 2.50
N SER A 44 -17.22 6.74 2.65
CA SER A 44 -18.65 6.67 2.33
C SER A 44 -18.93 6.40 0.83
N LEU A 45 -18.04 6.87 -0.06
CA LEU A 45 -18.15 6.57 -1.50
C LEU A 45 -18.02 5.08 -1.75
N GLY A 46 -17.03 4.42 -1.12
CA GLY A 46 -16.77 2.98 -1.30
C GLY A 46 -17.93 2.08 -0.84
N GLN A 47 -18.82 2.60 0.00
CA GLN A 47 -20.01 1.85 0.48
C GLN A 47 -21.19 1.90 -0.49
N ARG A 48 -21.14 2.76 -1.53
CA ARG A 48 -22.23 2.97 -2.50
C ARG A 48 -22.23 1.99 -3.68
N GLY A 49 -21.73 0.75 -3.47
CA GLY A 49 -21.65 -0.27 -4.50
C GLY A 49 -20.45 -0.13 -5.43
N ARG A 50 -20.47 -0.85 -6.57
CA ARG A 50 -19.32 -0.90 -7.49
C ARG A 50 -18.93 0.46 -8.08
N ALA A 51 -19.90 1.26 -8.49
CA ALA A 51 -19.64 2.61 -9.01
C ALA A 51 -19.03 3.53 -7.95
N GLY A 52 -19.51 3.44 -6.70
CA GLY A 52 -18.95 4.18 -5.58
C GLY A 52 -17.50 3.76 -5.24
N ALA A 53 -17.19 2.47 -5.30
CA ALA A 53 -15.83 1.98 -5.12
C ALA A 53 -14.87 2.49 -6.21
N LEU A 54 -15.31 2.54 -7.47
CA LEU A 54 -14.52 3.14 -8.55
C LEU A 54 -14.30 4.63 -8.35
N ALA A 55 -15.34 5.36 -7.94
CA ALA A 55 -15.24 6.78 -7.62
C ALA A 55 -14.28 7.03 -6.45
N GLN A 56 -14.35 6.20 -5.40
CA GLN A 56 -13.42 6.25 -4.26
C GLN A 56 -11.97 6.08 -4.72
N ILE A 57 -11.69 5.06 -5.52
CA ILE A 57 -10.36 4.81 -6.08
C ILE A 57 -9.90 6.01 -6.91
N GLY A 58 -10.76 6.53 -7.79
CA GLY A 58 -10.45 7.70 -8.63
C GLY A 58 -10.09 8.94 -7.82
N VAL A 59 -10.86 9.24 -6.76
CA VAL A 59 -10.59 10.37 -5.87
C VAL A 59 -9.27 10.17 -5.11
N VAL A 60 -9.02 8.98 -4.57
CA VAL A 60 -7.77 8.68 -3.85
C VAL A 60 -6.57 8.81 -4.79
N LEU A 61 -6.65 8.28 -6.02
CA LEU A 61 -5.57 8.39 -7.01
C LEU A 61 -5.34 9.84 -7.45
N ALA A 62 -6.39 10.65 -7.60
CA ALA A 62 -6.27 12.07 -7.92
C ALA A 62 -5.53 12.83 -6.81
N LEU A 63 -5.94 12.61 -5.57
CA LEU A 63 -5.30 13.24 -4.41
C LEU A 63 -3.85 12.79 -4.24
N LEU A 64 -3.57 11.50 -4.45
CA LEU A 64 -2.20 10.99 -4.45
C LEU A 64 -1.36 11.60 -5.58
N GLY A 65 -1.92 11.73 -6.80
CA GLY A 65 -1.25 12.39 -7.91
C GLY A 65 -0.86 13.83 -7.58
N ILE A 66 -1.74 14.58 -6.91
CA ILE A 66 -1.45 15.94 -6.44
C ILE A 66 -0.35 15.92 -5.37
N VAL A 67 -0.49 15.05 -4.35
CA VAL A 67 0.47 14.94 -3.25
C VAL A 67 1.86 14.58 -3.77
N TYR A 68 1.95 13.61 -4.66
CA TYR A 68 3.23 13.22 -5.27
C TYR A 68 3.75 14.25 -6.28
N GLY A 69 2.86 15.03 -6.89
CA GLY A 69 3.26 16.17 -7.72
C GLY A 69 4.17 17.13 -6.97
N PHE A 70 3.92 17.33 -5.67
CA PHE A 70 4.78 18.16 -4.82
C PHE A 70 6.20 17.60 -4.59
N LEU A 71 6.51 16.38 -4.99
CA LEU A 71 7.89 15.86 -5.00
C LEU A 71 8.70 16.40 -6.17
N SER A 72 8.03 16.77 -7.25
CA SER A 72 8.68 17.34 -8.44
C SER A 72 9.00 18.81 -8.23
N ASP A 73 10.25 19.20 -8.54
CA ASP A 73 10.64 20.60 -8.53
C ASP A 73 9.92 21.36 -9.65
N GLY A 74 9.28 22.46 -9.28
CA GLY A 74 8.49 23.26 -10.23
C GLY A 74 7.06 22.76 -10.44
N PHE A 75 6.54 21.84 -9.61
CA PHE A 75 5.13 21.48 -9.64
C PHE A 75 4.24 22.72 -9.42
N GLY A 76 3.28 22.92 -10.31
CA GLY A 76 2.36 24.06 -10.26
C GLY A 76 1.11 23.83 -11.12
N PHE A 77 0.20 24.79 -11.11
CA PHE A 77 -1.02 24.80 -11.94
C PHE A 77 -0.71 25.16 -13.39
N ASN A 78 0.14 24.38 -14.04
CA ASN A 78 0.56 24.51 -15.43
C ASN A 78 0.34 23.20 -16.20
N LYS A 79 0.59 23.22 -17.51
CA LYS A 79 0.45 22.06 -18.40
C LYS A 79 1.27 20.86 -17.90
N SER A 80 2.49 21.09 -17.46
CA SER A 80 3.39 20.03 -16.96
C SER A 80 2.88 19.42 -15.65
N GLY A 81 2.38 20.25 -14.73
CA GLY A 81 1.76 19.77 -13.48
C GLY A 81 0.50 18.93 -13.74
N LEU A 82 -0.32 19.34 -14.72
CA LEU A 82 -1.50 18.55 -15.09
C LEU A 82 -1.11 17.19 -15.71
N VAL A 83 -0.10 17.17 -16.60
CA VAL A 83 0.46 15.93 -17.17
C VAL A 83 0.94 15.02 -16.04
N LEU A 84 1.68 15.54 -15.06
CA LEU A 84 2.21 14.79 -13.94
C LEU A 84 1.09 14.16 -13.10
N VAL A 85 0.07 14.93 -12.71
CA VAL A 85 -1.06 14.42 -11.90
C VAL A 85 -1.84 13.35 -12.67
N LEU A 86 -2.18 13.60 -13.93
CA LEU A 86 -2.93 12.65 -14.75
C LEU A 86 -2.12 11.37 -15.03
N SER A 87 -0.82 11.50 -15.30
CA SER A 87 0.03 10.33 -15.51
C SER A 87 0.16 9.48 -14.24
N MET A 88 0.30 10.11 -13.06
CA MET A 88 0.28 9.41 -11.79
C MET A 88 -1.06 8.69 -11.55
N MET A 89 -2.18 9.37 -11.81
CA MET A 89 -3.50 8.74 -11.67
C MET A 89 -3.64 7.50 -12.56
N VAL A 90 -3.32 7.63 -13.84
CA VAL A 90 -3.49 6.54 -14.81
C VAL A 90 -2.47 5.43 -14.56
N GLY A 91 -1.19 5.76 -14.36
CA GLY A 91 -0.14 4.77 -14.13
C GLY A 91 -0.37 3.97 -12.84
N LEU A 92 -0.69 4.65 -11.74
CA LEU A 92 -1.03 3.98 -10.47
C LEU A 92 -2.34 3.17 -10.60
N ALA A 93 -3.34 3.65 -11.35
CA ALA A 93 -4.55 2.89 -11.61
C ALA A 93 -4.24 1.57 -12.33
N VAL A 94 -3.41 1.59 -13.37
CA VAL A 94 -2.99 0.37 -14.10
C VAL A 94 -2.33 -0.62 -13.14
N ILE A 95 -1.33 -0.19 -12.37
CA ILE A 95 -0.62 -1.05 -11.42
C ILE A 95 -1.58 -1.60 -10.36
N LEU A 96 -2.45 -0.75 -9.81
CA LEU A 96 -3.43 -1.11 -8.79
C LEU A 96 -4.41 -2.17 -9.30
N TYR A 97 -4.99 -1.95 -10.49
CA TYR A 97 -5.95 -2.90 -11.05
C TYR A 97 -5.31 -4.21 -11.47
N LEU A 98 -4.10 -4.19 -12.01
CA LEU A 98 -3.37 -5.42 -12.34
C LEU A 98 -3.02 -6.21 -11.08
N ASN A 99 -2.57 -5.55 -10.02
CA ASN A 99 -2.19 -6.23 -8.77
C ASN A 99 -3.42 -6.62 -7.93
N TYR A 100 -4.19 -5.64 -7.44
CA TYR A 100 -5.28 -5.90 -6.49
C TYR A 100 -6.56 -6.37 -7.18
N GLY A 101 -6.88 -5.81 -8.35
CA GLY A 101 -7.98 -6.29 -9.20
C GLY A 101 -7.72 -7.70 -9.73
N GLY A 102 -6.48 -7.98 -10.11
CA GLY A 102 -6.05 -9.33 -10.49
C GLY A 102 -6.22 -10.35 -9.36
N LYS A 103 -5.88 -9.99 -8.11
CA LYS A 103 -6.13 -10.85 -6.94
C LYS A 103 -7.63 -11.09 -6.73
N ALA A 104 -8.45 -10.03 -6.82
CA ALA A 104 -9.90 -10.15 -6.72
C ALA A 104 -10.45 -11.08 -7.80
N LEU A 105 -10.02 -10.92 -9.04
CA LEU A 105 -10.42 -11.78 -10.17
C LEU A 105 -10.05 -13.25 -9.94
N VAL A 106 -8.85 -13.53 -9.44
CA VAL A 106 -8.42 -14.90 -9.10
C VAL A 106 -9.32 -15.51 -8.02
N ILE A 107 -9.67 -14.73 -6.99
CA ILE A 107 -10.56 -15.18 -5.91
C ILE A 107 -11.97 -15.46 -6.48
N GLU A 108 -12.53 -14.54 -7.26
CA GLU A 108 -13.86 -14.70 -7.84
C GLU A 108 -13.91 -15.90 -8.81
N ARG A 109 -12.89 -16.04 -9.66
CA ARG A 109 -12.85 -17.09 -10.69
C ARG A 109 -12.62 -18.49 -10.15
N PHE A 110 -11.72 -18.64 -9.16
CA PHE A 110 -11.30 -19.96 -8.67
C PHE A 110 -11.94 -20.36 -7.35
N HIS A 111 -12.43 -19.41 -6.56
CA HIS A 111 -13.03 -19.68 -5.25
C HIS A 111 -14.49 -19.27 -5.17
N HIS A 112 -15.06 -18.72 -6.25
CA HIS A 112 -16.47 -18.26 -6.31
C HIS A 112 -16.86 -17.36 -5.12
N ALA A 113 -15.89 -16.63 -4.56
CA ALA A 113 -16.11 -15.73 -3.46
C ALA A 113 -16.07 -14.27 -3.95
N PRO A 114 -17.08 -13.45 -3.63
CA PRO A 114 -17.08 -12.06 -4.05
C PRO A 114 -15.91 -11.33 -3.39
N ALA A 115 -15.10 -10.67 -4.22
CA ALA A 115 -13.98 -9.87 -3.80
C ALA A 115 -14.06 -8.47 -4.43
N THR A 116 -13.55 -7.47 -3.74
CA THR A 116 -13.52 -6.09 -4.22
C THR A 116 -12.21 -5.42 -3.87
N VAL A 117 -11.85 -4.41 -4.66
CA VAL A 117 -10.70 -3.55 -4.37
C VAL A 117 -11.21 -2.34 -3.60
N ARG A 118 -10.62 -2.04 -2.45
CA ARG A 118 -10.90 -0.84 -1.66
C ARG A 118 -9.65 0.02 -1.55
N ALA A 119 -9.81 1.30 -1.79
CA ALA A 119 -8.80 2.32 -1.49
C ALA A 119 -9.06 2.90 -0.09
N TYR A 120 -7.99 3.37 0.56
CA TYR A 120 -8.07 3.96 1.89
C TYR A 120 -7.73 5.45 1.81
N GLY A 121 -8.61 6.30 2.34
CA GLY A 121 -8.36 7.74 2.45
C GLY A 121 -7.16 8.05 3.35
N SER A 122 -6.95 7.25 4.41
CA SER A 122 -5.77 7.34 5.29
C SER A 122 -4.42 7.19 4.56
N ALA A 123 -4.40 6.53 3.39
CA ALA A 123 -3.21 6.43 2.55
C ALA A 123 -2.72 7.80 2.07
N ILE A 124 -3.62 8.77 1.87
CA ILE A 124 -3.30 10.13 1.45
C ILE A 124 -2.53 10.87 2.54
N ILE A 125 -2.96 10.71 3.80
CA ILE A 125 -2.28 11.31 4.95
C ILE A 125 -0.87 10.76 5.08
N LEU A 126 -0.72 9.45 4.94
CA LEU A 126 0.57 8.79 4.98
C LEU A 126 1.47 9.24 3.83
N ALA A 127 0.94 9.30 2.60
CA ALA A 127 1.66 9.81 1.43
C ALA A 127 2.12 11.26 1.65
N ALA A 128 1.24 12.13 2.18
CA ALA A 128 1.60 13.52 2.48
C ALA A 128 2.74 13.62 3.50
N LEU A 129 2.72 12.80 4.55
CA LEU A 129 3.80 12.74 5.53
C LEU A 129 5.12 12.30 4.89
N PHE A 130 5.07 11.30 3.98
CA PHE A 130 6.26 10.84 3.25
C PHE A 130 6.78 11.91 2.28
N VAL A 131 5.91 12.65 1.62
CA VAL A 131 6.31 13.77 0.74
C VAL A 131 6.99 14.88 1.54
N ILE A 132 6.42 15.26 2.68
CA ILE A 132 7.02 16.26 3.58
C ILE A 132 8.38 15.79 4.08
N ALA A 133 8.48 14.55 4.57
CA ALA A 133 9.73 13.98 5.06
C ALA A 133 10.77 13.86 3.93
N SER A 134 10.35 13.45 2.72
CA SER A 134 11.20 13.33 1.54
C SER A 134 11.80 14.68 1.14
N ARG A 135 10.98 15.74 1.13
CA ARG A 135 11.47 17.10 0.86
C ARG A 135 12.39 17.62 1.96
N TRP A 136 12.07 17.35 3.21
CA TRP A 136 12.89 17.80 4.33
C TRP A 136 14.25 17.09 4.37
N LEU A 137 14.31 15.83 3.98
CA LEU A 137 15.52 15.00 3.93
C LEU A 137 16.26 15.09 2.57
N ASN A 138 15.78 15.91 1.62
CA ASN A 138 16.31 15.98 0.24
C ASN A 138 16.39 14.59 -0.44
N PHE A 139 15.36 13.78 -0.25
CA PHE A 139 15.29 12.43 -0.81
C PHE A 139 14.75 12.46 -2.23
N HIS A 140 15.59 12.11 -3.21
CA HIS A 140 15.24 12.04 -4.64
C HIS A 140 15.39 10.59 -5.15
N PRO A 141 14.45 10.04 -5.91
CA PRO A 141 13.26 10.65 -6.53
C PRO A 141 12.05 10.81 -5.63
N GLY A 142 12.17 10.61 -4.34
CA GLY A 142 11.06 10.61 -3.40
C GLY A 142 10.47 9.20 -3.20
N LEU A 143 10.13 8.86 -1.96
CA LEU A 143 9.51 7.57 -1.66
C LEU A 143 8.02 7.61 -2.02
N LEU A 144 7.66 6.91 -3.09
CA LEU A 144 6.29 6.56 -3.42
C LEU A 144 5.81 5.44 -2.49
N TYR A 145 5.66 5.75 -1.20
CA TYR A 145 5.23 4.76 -0.22
C TYR A 145 3.78 5.04 0.18
N GLY A 146 2.93 4.09 -0.07
CA GLY A 146 1.57 4.10 0.43
C GLY A 146 0.77 2.93 -0.12
N PHE A 147 0.18 2.13 0.76
CA PHE A 147 -0.84 1.18 0.37
C PHE A 147 -2.09 1.96 -0.02
N VAL A 148 -2.24 2.18 -1.32
CA VAL A 148 -3.38 2.92 -1.88
C VAL A 148 -4.66 2.10 -1.79
N ALA A 149 -4.53 0.77 -1.88
CA ALA A 149 -5.67 -0.13 -1.92
C ALA A 149 -5.35 -1.52 -1.37
N THR A 150 -6.38 -2.29 -1.11
CA THR A 150 -6.31 -3.72 -0.78
C THR A 150 -7.42 -4.49 -1.46
N THR A 151 -7.23 -5.80 -1.59
CA THR A 151 -8.28 -6.72 -2.03
C THR A 151 -9.03 -7.23 -0.80
N VAL A 152 -10.31 -6.90 -0.69
CA VAL A 152 -11.19 -7.33 0.39
C VAL A 152 -12.03 -8.51 -0.10
N ILE A 153 -11.94 -9.64 0.61
CA ILE A 153 -12.76 -10.83 0.38
C ILE A 153 -14.01 -10.70 1.23
N LEU A 154 -15.19 -10.68 0.59
CA LEU A 154 -16.47 -10.42 1.28
C LEU A 154 -17.04 -11.66 1.99
N ARG A 155 -16.50 -12.86 1.73
CA ARG A 155 -16.85 -14.10 2.43
C ARG A 155 -15.57 -14.82 2.86
N PRO A 156 -15.50 -15.39 4.07
CA PRO A 156 -14.33 -16.14 4.51
C PRO A 156 -14.08 -17.33 3.57
N VAL A 157 -12.86 -17.44 3.07
CA VAL A 157 -12.41 -18.53 2.20
C VAL A 157 -11.16 -19.14 2.79
N ASN A 158 -11.17 -20.45 3.01
CA ASN A 158 -9.98 -21.19 3.41
C ASN A 158 -9.06 -21.38 2.19
N LEU A 159 -8.04 -20.54 2.09
CA LEU A 159 -7.05 -20.59 1.02
C LEU A 159 -5.89 -21.51 1.40
N THR A 160 -5.72 -22.58 0.64
CA THR A 160 -4.49 -23.41 0.74
C THR A 160 -3.25 -22.60 0.37
N PRO A 161 -2.04 -22.96 0.85
CA PRO A 161 -0.81 -22.25 0.48
C PRO A 161 -0.61 -22.12 -1.03
N ARG A 162 -0.99 -23.15 -1.80
CA ARG A 162 -0.92 -23.17 -3.27
C ARG A 162 -1.86 -22.13 -3.89
N ASN A 163 -3.07 -21.99 -3.36
CA ASN A 163 -4.05 -21.02 -3.85
C ASN A 163 -3.67 -19.59 -3.47
N GLN A 164 -3.09 -19.40 -2.26
CA GLN A 164 -2.51 -18.11 -1.87
C GLN A 164 -1.36 -17.71 -2.81
N ALA A 165 -0.48 -18.64 -3.18
CA ALA A 165 0.59 -18.39 -4.13
C ALA A 165 0.05 -18.02 -5.52
N ARG A 166 -0.94 -18.77 -6.04
CA ARG A 166 -1.58 -18.45 -7.34
C ARG A 166 -2.24 -17.07 -7.37
N MET A 167 -2.88 -16.68 -6.26
CA MET A 167 -3.50 -15.38 -6.10
C MET A 167 -2.47 -14.24 -6.18
N VAL A 168 -1.22 -14.50 -5.79
CA VAL A 168 -0.11 -13.55 -5.89
C VAL A 168 0.57 -13.60 -7.25
N LEU A 169 0.92 -14.78 -7.74
CA LEU A 169 1.74 -14.96 -8.94
C LEU A 169 1.04 -14.52 -10.21
N GLY A 170 -0.26 -14.81 -10.37
CA GLY A 170 -1.01 -14.38 -11.55
C GLY A 170 -0.96 -12.86 -11.77
N PRO A 171 -1.41 -12.07 -10.79
CA PRO A 171 -1.28 -10.62 -10.83
C PRO A 171 0.16 -10.12 -10.96
N ALA A 172 1.12 -10.73 -10.26
CA ALA A 172 2.53 -10.36 -10.36
C ALA A 172 3.07 -10.51 -11.79
N PHE A 173 2.73 -11.59 -12.49
CA PHE A 173 3.08 -11.76 -13.90
C PHE A 173 2.38 -10.73 -14.80
N ALA A 174 1.13 -10.36 -14.52
CA ALA A 174 0.43 -9.33 -15.27
C ALA A 174 1.10 -7.95 -15.10
N VAL A 175 1.48 -7.59 -13.87
CA VAL A 175 2.23 -6.36 -13.58
C VAL A 175 3.60 -6.38 -14.29
N LEU A 176 4.33 -7.50 -14.21
CA LEU A 176 5.63 -7.66 -14.88
C LEU A 176 5.50 -7.48 -16.40
N ALA A 177 4.52 -8.16 -17.01
CA ALA A 177 4.26 -8.04 -18.44
C ALA A 177 3.91 -6.58 -18.83
N ALA A 178 3.04 -5.92 -18.08
CA ALA A 178 2.70 -4.52 -18.32
C ALA A 178 3.91 -3.59 -18.19
N SER A 179 4.78 -3.81 -17.19
CA SER A 179 6.01 -3.05 -17.01
C SER A 179 6.98 -3.23 -18.18
N LEU A 180 7.16 -4.46 -18.65
CA LEU A 180 8.05 -4.74 -19.78
C LEU A 180 7.48 -4.21 -21.11
N ILE A 181 6.17 -4.28 -21.31
CA ILE A 181 5.50 -3.69 -22.47
C ILE A 181 5.65 -2.16 -22.43
N ALA A 182 5.42 -1.55 -21.28
CA ALA A 182 5.59 -0.11 -21.11
C ALA A 182 7.03 0.33 -21.40
N TRP A 183 8.01 -0.42 -20.90
CA TRP A 183 9.41 -0.19 -21.21
C TRP A 183 9.72 -0.30 -22.72
N ALA A 184 9.25 -1.36 -23.39
CA ALA A 184 9.48 -1.57 -24.81
C ALA A 184 8.83 -0.50 -25.71
N LEU A 185 7.70 0.09 -25.25
CA LEU A 185 6.99 1.13 -25.99
C LEU A 185 7.54 2.55 -25.72
N LEU A 186 8.33 2.74 -24.68
CA LEU A 186 8.77 4.07 -24.25
C LEU A 186 9.71 4.73 -25.26
N ASP A 187 10.73 4.01 -25.74
CA ASP A 187 11.70 4.53 -26.70
C ASP A 187 11.07 4.77 -28.10
N PRO A 188 10.27 3.84 -28.69
CA PRO A 188 9.54 4.11 -29.92
C PRO A 188 8.61 5.32 -29.83
N LEU A 189 7.90 5.47 -28.69
CA LEU A 189 7.01 6.60 -28.49
C LEU A 189 7.78 7.93 -28.39
N ARG A 190 8.91 7.95 -27.66
CA ARG A 190 9.79 9.12 -27.58
C ARG A 190 10.30 9.53 -28.96
N ALA A 191 10.77 8.58 -29.75
CA ALA A 191 11.26 8.82 -31.10
C ALA A 191 10.16 9.38 -32.03
N ALA A 192 8.96 8.81 -31.98
CA ALA A 192 7.82 9.23 -32.78
C ALA A 192 7.27 10.62 -32.41
N THR A 193 7.54 11.08 -31.19
CA THR A 193 7.01 12.34 -30.65
C THR A 193 8.08 13.41 -30.46
N THR A 194 9.28 13.22 -30.99
CA THR A 194 10.39 14.18 -30.92
C THR A 194 9.96 15.51 -31.60
N GLY A 195 10.06 16.62 -30.86
CA GLY A 195 9.65 17.95 -31.32
C GLY A 195 8.15 18.27 -31.19
N ALA A 196 7.33 17.32 -30.72
CA ALA A 196 5.92 17.57 -30.46
C ALA A 196 5.70 18.00 -29.00
N ASP A 197 5.56 19.29 -28.75
CA ASP A 197 5.12 19.87 -27.48
C ASP A 197 3.63 19.61 -27.20
N ALA A 198 3.14 18.44 -27.61
CA ALA A 198 1.74 18.08 -27.49
C ALA A 198 1.46 17.43 -26.14
N PHE A 199 0.32 17.78 -25.53
CA PHE A 199 -0.11 17.28 -24.24
C PHE A 199 -0.22 15.73 -24.19
N PHE A 200 -0.84 15.13 -25.20
CA PHE A 200 -1.09 13.69 -25.24
C PHE A 200 0.18 12.83 -25.34
N PRO A 201 1.16 13.15 -26.21
CA PRO A 201 2.44 12.44 -26.21
C PRO A 201 3.17 12.52 -24.86
N ALA A 202 3.24 13.70 -24.24
CA ALA A 202 3.85 13.87 -22.93
C ALA A 202 3.15 13.04 -21.86
N LEU A 203 1.80 13.04 -21.85
CA LEU A 203 1.00 12.23 -20.96
C LEU A 203 1.26 10.73 -21.16
N ALA A 204 1.25 10.25 -22.41
CA ALA A 204 1.47 8.86 -22.73
C ALA A 204 2.88 8.39 -22.29
N GLN A 205 3.92 9.17 -22.58
CA GLN A 205 5.29 8.90 -22.14
C GLN A 205 5.39 8.82 -20.60
N ALA A 206 4.78 9.78 -19.89
CA ALA A 206 4.78 9.80 -18.44
C ALA A 206 4.02 8.61 -17.84
N VAL A 207 2.86 8.23 -18.39
CA VAL A 207 2.10 7.03 -17.97
C VAL A 207 2.93 5.76 -18.16
N LEU A 208 3.54 5.58 -19.35
CA LEU A 208 4.38 4.41 -19.59
C LEU A 208 5.58 4.37 -18.63
N GLY A 209 6.21 5.51 -18.35
CA GLY A 209 7.30 5.61 -17.39
C GLY A 209 6.86 5.16 -15.97
N ILE A 210 5.69 5.62 -15.50
CA ILE A 210 5.16 5.25 -14.20
C ILE A 210 4.79 3.75 -14.15
N VAL A 211 4.16 3.21 -15.19
CA VAL A 211 3.81 1.79 -15.25
C VAL A 211 5.08 0.93 -15.27
N PHE A 212 6.10 1.33 -16.01
CA PHE A 212 7.38 0.63 -16.08
C PHE A 212 8.10 0.63 -14.73
N ILE A 213 8.43 1.82 -14.20
CA ILE A 213 9.21 1.97 -12.98
C ILE A 213 8.40 1.48 -11.78
N GLY A 214 7.21 2.02 -11.57
CA GLY A 214 6.37 1.69 -10.43
C GLY A 214 5.90 0.23 -10.43
N GLY A 215 5.70 -0.37 -11.59
CA GLY A 215 5.39 -1.80 -11.70
C GLY A 215 6.55 -2.68 -11.26
N LEU A 216 7.77 -2.43 -11.74
CA LEU A 216 8.96 -3.17 -11.30
C LEU A 216 9.25 -2.97 -9.81
N GLU A 217 9.14 -1.75 -9.31
CA GLU A 217 9.31 -1.46 -7.88
C GLU A 217 8.25 -2.16 -7.03
N SER A 218 6.99 -2.14 -7.46
CA SER A 218 5.92 -2.83 -6.74
C SER A 218 6.14 -4.34 -6.61
N LEU A 219 6.73 -4.96 -7.65
CA LEU A 219 7.11 -6.37 -7.63
C LEU A 219 8.34 -6.62 -6.74
N LEU A 220 9.37 -5.78 -6.86
CA LEU A 220 10.58 -5.89 -6.06
C LEU A 220 10.24 -5.89 -4.56
N PHE A 221 9.47 -4.91 -4.13
CA PHE A 221 9.07 -4.78 -2.72
C PHE A 221 7.95 -5.75 -2.33
N GLY A 222 6.96 -5.99 -3.21
CA GLY A 222 5.83 -6.87 -2.93
C GLY A 222 6.23 -8.34 -2.79
N LEU A 223 7.26 -8.80 -3.51
CA LEU A 223 7.75 -10.17 -3.44
C LEU A 223 8.82 -10.40 -2.38
N LEU A 224 9.17 -9.40 -1.55
CA LEU A 224 10.02 -9.63 -0.39
C LEU A 224 9.45 -10.73 0.52
N PRO A 225 10.30 -11.64 1.05
CA PRO A 225 9.85 -12.81 1.83
C PRO A 225 9.53 -12.44 3.28
N ILE A 226 8.86 -11.33 3.48
CA ILE A 226 8.58 -10.78 4.79
C ILE A 226 7.15 -11.13 5.19
N LYS A 227 6.92 -11.47 6.46
CA LYS A 227 5.74 -12.19 6.98
C LYS A 227 4.37 -11.71 6.49
N PHE A 228 4.23 -10.44 6.10
CA PHE A 228 2.95 -9.85 5.67
C PHE A 228 2.93 -9.49 4.18
N MET A 229 4.03 -9.68 3.46
CA MET A 229 4.11 -9.41 2.04
C MET A 229 3.70 -10.61 1.20
N ASP A 230 3.36 -10.34 -0.04
CA ASP A 230 2.94 -11.36 -1.00
C ASP A 230 4.03 -12.40 -1.25
N GLY A 231 5.30 -12.00 -1.24
CA GLY A 231 6.44 -12.91 -1.35
C GLY A 231 6.47 -14.02 -0.30
N SER A 232 6.03 -13.72 0.94
CA SER A 232 5.95 -14.73 1.99
C SER A 232 4.91 -15.83 1.70
N LYS A 233 3.82 -15.51 1.00
CA LYS A 233 2.79 -16.47 0.59
C LYS A 233 3.35 -17.43 -0.47
N VAL A 234 4.11 -16.90 -1.43
CA VAL A 234 4.79 -17.71 -2.47
C VAL A 234 5.89 -18.57 -1.85
N MET A 235 6.72 -17.98 -0.98
CA MET A 235 7.81 -18.71 -0.30
C MET A 235 7.29 -19.85 0.58
N ARG A 236 6.14 -19.68 1.26
CA ARG A 236 5.51 -20.75 2.06
C ARG A 236 5.01 -21.92 1.19
N TRP A 237 4.58 -21.63 -0.04
CA TRP A 237 4.19 -22.68 -0.98
C TRP A 237 5.42 -23.37 -1.58
N SER A 238 6.42 -22.61 -2.09
CA SER A 238 7.62 -23.15 -2.71
C SER A 238 8.76 -22.13 -2.64
N ARG A 239 9.78 -22.43 -1.82
CA ARG A 239 10.99 -21.61 -1.71
C ARG A 239 11.76 -21.47 -3.02
N PRO A 240 12.00 -22.58 -3.82
CA PRO A 240 12.72 -22.46 -5.08
C PRO A 240 12.01 -21.61 -6.10
N VAL A 241 10.68 -21.75 -6.23
CA VAL A 241 9.87 -20.96 -7.17
C VAL A 241 9.89 -19.49 -6.77
N TRP A 242 9.73 -19.19 -5.48
CA TRP A 242 9.85 -17.83 -4.99
C TRP A 242 11.22 -17.23 -5.30
N ALA A 243 12.30 -17.94 -5.00
CA ALA A 243 13.67 -17.47 -5.21
C ALA A 243 13.95 -17.20 -6.70
N LEU A 244 13.49 -18.07 -7.59
CA LEU A 244 13.64 -17.91 -9.03
C LEU A 244 12.92 -16.64 -9.52
N ILE A 245 11.65 -16.48 -9.15
CA ILE A 245 10.84 -15.32 -9.59
C ILE A 245 11.42 -14.02 -9.02
N TYR A 246 11.78 -14.03 -7.74
CA TYR A 246 12.36 -12.86 -7.08
C TYR A 246 13.70 -12.47 -7.71
N LEU A 247 14.56 -13.44 -8.01
CA LEU A 247 15.85 -13.21 -8.69
C LEU A 247 15.65 -12.62 -10.09
N VAL A 248 14.66 -13.09 -10.85
CA VAL A 248 14.32 -12.51 -12.16
C VAL A 248 13.85 -11.05 -12.00
N VAL A 249 12.99 -10.76 -11.03
CA VAL A 249 12.53 -9.39 -10.77
C VAL A 249 13.68 -8.47 -10.37
N VAL A 250 14.55 -8.93 -9.44
CA VAL A 250 15.74 -8.17 -9.03
C VAL A 250 16.68 -7.93 -10.21
N PHE A 251 16.94 -8.97 -11.03
CA PHE A 251 17.77 -8.85 -12.22
C PHE A 251 17.22 -7.81 -13.20
N LEU A 252 15.93 -7.88 -13.51
CA LEU A 252 15.28 -6.92 -14.41
C LEU A 252 15.32 -5.50 -13.83
N TRP A 253 15.09 -5.36 -12.53
CA TRP A 253 15.15 -4.07 -11.85
C TRP A 253 16.55 -3.45 -11.94
N VAL A 254 17.59 -4.23 -11.65
CA VAL A 254 18.99 -3.79 -11.76
C VAL A 254 19.36 -3.45 -13.20
N GLN A 255 19.04 -4.34 -14.15
CA GLN A 255 19.45 -4.14 -15.55
C GLN A 255 18.69 -3.01 -16.27
N LEU A 256 17.40 -2.86 -15.99
CA LEU A 256 16.58 -1.88 -16.71
C LEU A 256 16.55 -0.52 -16.04
N LEU A 257 16.68 -0.44 -14.71
CA LEU A 257 16.63 0.83 -13.97
C LEU A 257 18.02 1.30 -13.54
N LEU A 258 18.84 0.46 -12.91
CA LEU A 258 20.14 0.91 -12.39
C LEU A 258 21.24 0.94 -13.44
N ASN A 259 21.19 0.09 -14.46
CA ASN A 259 22.28 -0.02 -15.44
C ASN A 259 22.04 0.81 -16.72
N ARG A 260 20.81 1.23 -16.99
CA ARG A 260 20.45 1.89 -18.26
C ARG A 260 19.97 3.34 -18.09
N ASP A 261 19.40 3.68 -16.96
CA ASP A 261 18.86 5.01 -16.70
C ASP A 261 19.79 5.81 -15.78
N GLU A 262 20.70 6.60 -16.37
CA GLU A 262 21.63 7.46 -15.62
C GLU A 262 20.88 8.43 -14.71
N ALA A 263 19.74 8.97 -15.15
CA ALA A 263 18.94 9.88 -14.34
C ALA A 263 18.38 9.22 -13.07
N TYR A 264 17.96 7.95 -13.15
CA TYR A 264 17.50 7.18 -11.99
C TYR A 264 18.65 6.88 -11.02
N VAL A 265 19.81 6.51 -11.56
CA VAL A 265 21.03 6.25 -10.76
C VAL A 265 21.52 7.52 -10.10
N ASP A 266 21.52 8.64 -10.79
CA ASP A 266 21.95 9.93 -10.25
C ASP A 266 20.98 10.45 -9.19
N ALA A 267 19.68 10.29 -9.38
CA ALA A 267 18.68 10.56 -8.35
C ALA A 267 18.91 9.68 -7.09
N PHE A 268 19.23 8.42 -7.29
CA PHE A 268 19.54 7.49 -6.17
C PHE A 268 20.86 7.84 -5.47
N ARG A 269 21.88 8.30 -6.22
CA ARG A 269 23.17 8.75 -5.66
C ARG A 269 23.06 10.07 -4.91
N GLN A 270 22.19 10.99 -5.36
CA GLN A 270 21.92 12.25 -4.66
C GLN A 270 21.19 12.03 -3.33
N THR A 271 20.49 10.91 -3.20
CA THR A 271 19.89 10.51 -1.94
C THR A 271 20.96 9.96 -1.02
N GLY A 272 21.31 10.71 0.01
CA GLY A 272 22.25 10.22 1.02
C GLY A 272 21.78 8.88 1.60
N ILE A 273 22.64 7.87 1.58
CA ILE A 273 22.37 6.54 2.14
C ILE A 273 21.82 6.62 3.58
N VAL A 274 22.28 7.63 4.33
CA VAL A 274 21.81 7.94 5.69
C VAL A 274 20.32 8.31 5.70
N ALA A 275 19.83 9.09 4.72
CA ALA A 275 18.42 9.47 4.63
C ALA A 275 17.52 8.24 4.41
N VAL A 276 17.96 7.28 3.59
CA VAL A 276 17.25 6.00 3.37
C VAL A 276 17.14 5.22 4.68
N PHE A 277 18.25 5.05 5.41
CA PHE A 277 18.24 4.32 6.68
C PHE A 277 17.46 5.04 7.77
N VAL A 278 17.53 6.36 7.85
CA VAL A 278 16.74 7.17 8.80
C VAL A 278 15.24 7.01 8.51
N MET A 279 14.82 7.11 7.25
CA MET A 279 13.41 6.92 6.88
C MET A 279 12.92 5.50 7.13
N LEU A 280 13.72 4.50 6.75
CA LEU A 280 13.40 3.10 7.01
C LEU A 280 13.32 2.83 8.52
N GLY A 281 14.29 3.33 9.28
CA GLY A 281 14.33 3.23 10.74
C GLY A 281 13.13 3.91 11.40
N PHE A 282 12.79 5.12 10.99
CA PHE A 282 11.62 5.83 11.48
C PHE A 282 10.32 5.06 11.20
N PHE A 283 10.17 4.53 9.99
CA PHE A 283 9.00 3.76 9.61
C PHE A 283 8.90 2.44 10.39
N MET A 284 10.02 1.72 10.54
CA MET A 284 10.08 0.50 11.37
C MET A 284 9.78 0.79 12.84
N ALA A 285 10.36 1.87 13.39
CA ALA A 285 10.12 2.28 14.76
C ALA A 285 8.65 2.63 15.00
N THR A 286 8.04 3.44 14.12
CA THR A 286 6.62 3.80 14.22
C THR A 286 5.73 2.56 14.20
N THR A 287 5.99 1.63 13.28
CA THR A 287 5.24 0.37 13.21
C THR A 287 5.45 -0.49 14.44
N GLY A 288 6.69 -0.60 14.93
CA GLY A 288 7.02 -1.35 16.14
C GLY A 288 6.31 -0.79 17.37
N VAL A 289 6.27 0.54 17.51
CA VAL A 289 5.58 1.21 18.61
C VAL A 289 4.08 0.93 18.57
N VAL A 290 3.44 1.13 17.40
CA VAL A 290 1.99 0.88 17.21
C VAL A 290 1.67 -0.59 17.50
N TRP A 291 2.42 -1.52 16.91
CA TRP A 291 2.23 -2.95 17.13
C TRP A 291 2.41 -3.35 18.60
N THR A 292 3.49 -2.91 19.26
CA THR A 292 3.78 -3.23 20.66
C THR A 292 2.71 -2.68 21.60
N TYR A 293 2.20 -1.49 21.31
CA TYR A 293 1.14 -0.88 22.10
C TYR A 293 -0.13 -1.73 22.05
N PHE A 294 -0.61 -2.10 20.86
CA PHE A 294 -1.83 -2.92 20.72
C PHE A 294 -1.63 -4.33 21.26
N TRP A 295 -0.48 -4.96 21.00
CA TRP A 295 -0.15 -6.27 21.54
C TRP A 295 -0.15 -6.32 23.10
N ARG A 296 0.40 -5.29 23.74
CA ARG A 296 0.37 -5.20 25.23
C ARG A 296 -1.04 -4.99 25.74
N ARG A 297 -1.85 -4.25 25.04
CA ARG A 297 -3.23 -3.98 25.40
C ARG A 297 -4.07 -5.25 25.28
N ASP A 298 -3.98 -5.97 24.14
CA ASP A 298 -4.72 -7.21 23.93
C ASP A 298 -4.39 -8.23 25.01
N ARG A 299 -3.11 -8.38 25.37
CA ARG A 299 -2.71 -9.23 26.49
C ARG A 299 -3.29 -8.77 27.84
N ALA A 300 -3.38 -7.49 28.08
CA ALA A 300 -3.97 -6.97 29.32
C ALA A 300 -5.49 -7.25 29.36
N GLU A 301 -6.18 -7.15 28.22
CA GLU A 301 -7.61 -7.47 28.11
C GLU A 301 -7.86 -8.98 28.27
N GLU A 302 -7.02 -9.85 27.68
CA GLU A 302 -7.06 -11.30 27.87
C GLU A 302 -6.83 -11.70 29.34
N THR A 303 -5.85 -11.09 29.99
CA THR A 303 -5.55 -11.35 31.41
C THR A 303 -6.72 -10.91 32.30
N ALA A 304 -7.30 -9.74 32.04
CA ALA A 304 -8.46 -9.24 32.78
C ALA A 304 -9.73 -10.09 32.56
N ALA A 305 -9.93 -10.60 31.33
CA ALA A 305 -11.03 -11.51 31.02
C ALA A 305 -10.84 -12.87 31.71
N GLY A 306 -9.61 -13.39 31.75
CA GLY A 306 -9.26 -14.62 32.46
C GLY A 306 -9.47 -14.52 33.98
N ALA A 307 -9.06 -13.37 34.57
CA ALA A 307 -9.29 -13.11 35.99
C ALA A 307 -10.78 -13.05 36.34
N LYS A 308 -11.57 -12.33 35.52
CA LYS A 308 -13.04 -12.27 35.69
C LYS A 308 -13.72 -13.64 35.53
N ALA A 309 -13.23 -14.49 34.65
CA ALA A 309 -13.75 -15.84 34.47
C ALA A 309 -13.39 -16.75 35.65
N ALA A 310 -12.20 -16.58 36.23
CA ALA A 310 -11.79 -17.30 37.44
C ALA A 310 -12.62 -16.88 38.65
N ASP A 311 -12.81 -15.58 38.89
CA ASP A 311 -13.67 -15.05 39.96
C ASP A 311 -15.13 -15.53 39.84
N ALA A 312 -15.63 -15.55 38.57
CA ALA A 312 -16.98 -16.04 38.31
C ALA A 312 -17.12 -17.56 38.54
N ALA A 313 -16.08 -18.34 38.26
CA ALA A 313 -16.05 -19.78 38.51
C ALA A 313 -15.98 -20.08 40.03
N GLU A 314 -15.18 -19.31 40.77
CA GLU A 314 -15.07 -19.42 42.23
C GLU A 314 -16.38 -19.03 42.93
N ALA A 315 -17.07 -17.98 42.45
CA ALA A 315 -18.37 -17.55 42.95
C ALA A 315 -19.51 -18.54 42.61
N ALA A 316 -19.32 -19.44 41.66
CA ALA A 316 -20.30 -20.46 41.26
C ALA A 316 -20.21 -21.78 42.06
N ILE A 317 -19.19 -21.93 42.92
CA ILE A 317 -19.06 -23.11 43.80
C ILE A 317 -20.13 -22.99 44.90
N PRO A 318 -21.10 -23.91 44.97
CA PRO A 318 -22.14 -23.83 45.95
C PRO A 318 -21.58 -24.06 47.38
N ALA A 319 -21.97 -23.22 48.33
CA ALA A 319 -21.53 -23.28 49.74
C ALA A 319 -21.78 -24.63 50.44
N SER A 320 -22.49 -25.55 49.81
CA SER A 320 -22.78 -26.89 50.32
C SER A 320 -21.61 -27.88 50.23
N GLU A 321 -20.51 -27.55 49.51
CA GLU A 321 -19.33 -28.43 49.43
C GLU A 321 -18.21 -28.08 50.43
N ILE A 322 -18.37 -26.99 51.19
CA ILE A 322 -17.34 -26.55 52.16
C ILE A 322 -17.60 -27.10 53.58
N GLU A 323 -18.76 -27.75 53.86
CA GLU A 323 -19.11 -28.27 55.19
C GLU A 323 -18.83 -29.76 55.41
N THR A 324 -18.08 -30.42 54.53
CA THR A 324 -17.73 -31.85 54.72
C THR A 324 -16.23 -32.12 54.63
N GLU A 325 -15.45 -31.52 55.54
CA GLU A 325 -14.15 -32.04 56.00
C GLU A 325 -13.97 -31.81 57.50
#